data_7ee355d82f2e38e1099cde8b7a104568
#
_entry.id   7ee355d82f2e38e1099cde8b7a104568
#
_cell.length_a   1.000
_cell.length_b   1.000
_cell.length_c   1.000
_cell.angle_alpha   90.00
_cell.angle_beta   90.00
_cell.angle_gamma   90.00
#
_symmetry.space_group_name_H-M   'P 1'
#
loop_
_entity.id
_entity.type
_entity.pdbx_description
1 polymer ?
#
loop_
_entity_poly.entity_id
_entity_poly.type
_entity_poly.pdbx_seq_one_letter_code
_entity_poly.pdbx_strand_id
1 'polypeptide(L)'
;MAAAAASASSSFSPSAGEPGSPAAGEPGPQRALPPPPPPPPPPPPPPPPPGSCPGPGPGLQREPQYNWQATKASLKERFAFLFNTELLSDVRFVLGKARAPPGPPGPPGTGGGPQPPPQPPPQPQRIPAHRFVLAAGSAVFDAMFNGGMATTSAEIELPDVEPAAFLALLRFLYSDEVQIGPETVMTTLYTAKKYAVPALEAHCVDFLTKHLRADNAFMLLTQARLFDEPQLASLCLDTIDKSTMDAISAEGFTDIDIDTLCAVLERDTLSIRESRLFGAVVRWAEAECQRQQFPVTYANKQRVLGKALPLIRFPLMTIEEFAAGPAQSGILSDREVVNLFLHFTVNPKPRVEYIDRPRCCLRGKECSINRFQQVESRWGYSGTSDRIRFTVNRRISVVGFGLYGSIHGPTDYQVNIQIIEYEKNQTLGQNDTGFSCDGTSSTFRVMFKEPIEILPNVCYTACATLKGPDSHYGTKGLKKVIHVAATASKTTFLFFSSPGNNNGTSIEDGQIPEIIFYT
;
A
#
# COMPACT_ATOMS: atom_id res chain seq x y z
N MET A 1 -58.85 -16.33 -19.35
CA MET A 1 -59.03 -17.58 -20.06
C MET A 1 -57.60 -18.17 -20.08
N ALA A 2 -57.30 -19.02 -19.19
CA ALA A 2 -57.36 -20.49 -19.21
C ALA A 2 -56.48 -21.06 -20.29
N ALA A 3 -55.62 -21.94 -20.18
CA ALA A 3 -55.23 -22.99 -19.25
C ALA A 3 -54.03 -23.68 -19.94
N ALA A 4 -53.09 -24.09 -19.23
CA ALA A 4 -52.79 -25.45 -18.72
C ALA A 4 -52.12 -26.36 -19.74
N ALA A 5 -51.10 -26.91 -19.39
CA ALA A 5 -50.67 -28.18 -18.75
C ALA A 5 -49.90 -29.04 -19.78
N ALA A 6 -48.91 -29.59 -19.37
CA ALA A 6 -48.49 -30.83 -18.72
C ALA A 6 -47.66 -31.76 -19.62
N SER A 7 -46.59 -32.23 -19.05
CA SER A 7 -46.14 -33.64 -18.74
C SER A 7 -45.74 -34.53 -19.92
N ALA A 8 -44.75 -35.35 -19.87
CA ALA A 8 -44.32 -36.46 -19.08
C ALA A 8 -43.09 -37.10 -19.74
N SER A 9 -42.08 -37.49 -19.03
CA SER A 9 -41.71 -38.84 -18.51
C SER A 9 -41.35 -39.92 -19.54
N SER A 10 -40.24 -40.56 -19.33
CA SER A 10 -39.97 -42.00 -19.16
C SER A 10 -38.52 -42.33 -19.49
N SER A 11 -37.69 -42.74 -18.58
CA SER A 11 -37.46 -44.09 -18.07
C SER A 11 -36.75 -45.04 -19.04
N PHE A 12 -35.58 -45.52 -18.63
CA PHE A 12 -35.31 -46.98 -18.48
C PHE A 12 -33.89 -47.20 -17.98
N SER A 13 -33.77 -47.87 -16.85
CA SER A 13 -32.66 -48.74 -16.43
C SER A 13 -33.01 -50.17 -16.95
N PRO A 14 -32.14 -51.24 -16.91
CA PRO A 14 -31.55 -51.78 -15.71
C PRO A 14 -30.22 -52.56 -15.85
N SER A 15 -29.67 -52.91 -14.78
CA SER A 15 -29.28 -54.16 -14.06
C SER A 15 -27.81 -54.57 -14.27
N ALA A 16 -27.09 -55.17 -13.41
CA ALA A 16 -27.24 -55.90 -12.19
C ALA A 16 -25.83 -56.29 -11.68
N GLY A 17 -25.72 -56.61 -10.42
CA GLY A 17 -24.69 -57.48 -9.91
C GLY A 17 -24.09 -57.10 -8.55
N GLU A 18 -24.76 -57.48 -7.47
CA GLU A 18 -24.19 -57.72 -6.13
C GLU A 18 -23.29 -58.96 -6.12
N PRO A 19 -22.45 -59.26 -5.07
CA PRO A 19 -22.77 -59.15 -3.65
C PRO A 19 -21.60 -58.89 -2.68
N GLY A 20 -21.95 -58.54 -1.46
CA GLY A 20 -21.27 -59.08 -0.28
C GLY A 20 -20.58 -58.13 0.69
N SER A 21 -21.28 -57.76 1.72
CA SER A 21 -20.90 -57.25 3.07
C SER A 21 -19.66 -57.93 3.70
N PRO A 22 -19.07 -57.43 4.80
CA PRO A 22 -19.74 -56.79 5.91
C PRO A 22 -19.03 -55.59 6.56
N ALA A 23 -19.77 -54.89 7.38
CA ALA A 23 -19.40 -53.83 8.28
C ALA A 23 -18.25 -54.16 9.24
N ALA A 24 -17.33 -53.22 9.46
CA ALA A 24 -16.48 -53.22 10.63
C ALA A 24 -16.48 -51.82 11.25
N GLY A 25 -16.78 -51.79 12.53
CA GLY A 25 -17.11 -50.67 13.35
C GLY A 25 -15.96 -49.66 13.58
N GLU A 26 -16.38 -48.49 13.97
CA GLU A 26 -15.53 -47.42 14.47
C GLU A 26 -14.73 -47.87 15.71
N PRO A 27 -13.43 -47.61 15.81
CA PRO A 27 -12.71 -47.70 17.06
C PRO A 27 -12.83 -46.39 17.83
N GLY A 28 -13.38 -46.48 19.02
CA GLY A 28 -13.43 -45.41 20.02
C GLY A 28 -12.05 -44.92 20.46
N PRO A 29 -12.00 -43.81 21.20
CA PRO A 29 -10.73 -43.13 21.52
C PRO A 29 -9.85 -43.99 22.42
N GLN A 30 -8.67 -44.36 21.89
CA GLN A 30 -7.63 -45.02 22.68
C GLN A 30 -7.01 -43.99 23.65
N ARG A 31 -7.15 -44.28 24.93
CA ARG A 31 -6.51 -43.65 26.05
C ARG A 31 -4.99 -43.79 25.91
N ALA A 32 -4.28 -42.66 25.75
CA ALA A 32 -2.82 -42.62 25.70
C ALA A 32 -2.25 -43.12 27.04
N LEU A 33 -1.31 -44.10 26.95
CA LEU A 33 -0.52 -44.56 28.07
C LEU A 33 0.45 -43.45 28.50
N PRO A 34 0.72 -43.30 29.81
CA PRO A 34 1.71 -42.33 30.30
C PRO A 34 3.13 -42.70 29.84
N PRO A 35 4.00 -41.70 29.64
CA PRO A 35 5.40 -41.93 29.24
C PRO A 35 6.15 -42.70 30.32
N PRO A 36 7.15 -43.52 29.97
CA PRO A 36 7.96 -44.25 30.94
C PRO A 36 8.78 -43.27 31.83
N PRO A 37 9.07 -43.63 33.08
CA PRO A 37 9.85 -42.79 33.99
C PRO A 37 11.30 -42.66 33.46
N PRO A 38 11.97 -41.52 33.75
CA PRO A 38 13.37 -41.30 33.38
C PRO A 38 14.31 -42.30 34.06
N PRO A 39 15.42 -42.69 33.42
CA PRO A 39 16.40 -43.60 34.00
C PRO A 39 17.05 -43.00 35.26
N PRO A 40 17.41 -43.82 36.24
CA PRO A 40 18.07 -43.35 37.45
C PRO A 40 19.46 -42.75 37.14
N PRO A 41 19.91 -41.74 37.92
CA PRO A 41 21.23 -41.14 37.76
C PRO A 41 22.35 -42.16 38.00
N PRO A 42 23.50 -42.02 37.30
CA PRO A 42 24.63 -42.92 37.50
C PRO A 42 25.19 -42.81 38.91
N PRO A 43 25.75 -43.92 39.47
CA PRO A 43 26.30 -43.92 40.80
C PRO A 43 27.56 -43.01 40.91
N PRO A 44 27.82 -42.42 42.08
CA PRO A 44 29.00 -41.58 42.28
C PRO A 44 30.29 -42.41 42.16
N PRO A 45 31.39 -41.79 41.68
CA PRO A 45 32.66 -42.46 41.54
C PRO A 45 33.21 -42.89 42.91
N PRO A 46 33.96 -44.01 42.98
CA PRO A 46 34.53 -44.52 44.24
C PRO A 46 35.60 -43.55 44.82
N PRO A 47 35.76 -43.49 46.14
CA PRO A 47 36.76 -42.65 46.74
C PRO A 47 38.20 -43.15 46.47
N PRO A 48 39.19 -42.24 46.39
CA PRO A 48 40.56 -42.61 46.11
C PRO A 48 41.21 -43.38 47.30
N PRO A 49 42.16 -44.26 47.00
CA PRO A 49 42.86 -45.04 48.09
C PRO A 49 43.76 -44.13 48.93
N PRO A 50 43.93 -44.44 50.21
CA PRO A 50 44.79 -43.65 51.12
C PRO A 50 46.29 -44.02 50.99
N GLY A 51 47.09 -42.99 50.84
CA GLY A 51 48.49 -43.02 51.20
C GLY A 51 49.56 -43.07 50.15
N SER A 52 50.13 -41.91 49.81
CA SER A 52 51.59 -41.80 49.56
C SER A 52 52.07 -40.38 49.83
N CYS A 53 53.21 -40.29 50.48
CA CYS A 53 53.85 -39.11 51.04
C CYS A 53 54.31 -38.04 50.05
N PRO A 54 54.59 -36.80 50.48
CA PRO A 54 54.81 -35.66 49.59
C PRO A 54 56.20 -35.66 48.96
N GLY A 55 56.23 -35.57 47.64
CA GLY A 55 57.42 -35.26 46.85
C GLY A 55 57.48 -33.75 46.49
N PRO A 56 58.62 -33.23 46.04
CA PRO A 56 58.94 -31.81 46.03
C PRO A 56 58.12 -31.02 45.04
N GLY A 57 57.78 -29.83 45.41
CA GLY A 57 57.07 -28.68 44.85
C GLY A 57 56.53 -28.66 43.43
N PRO A 58 55.31 -28.13 43.25
CA PRO A 58 54.69 -28.10 41.96
C PRO A 58 55.24 -26.96 41.09
N GLY A 59 55.91 -27.37 40.03
CA GLY A 59 55.91 -26.49 38.82
C GLY A 59 54.50 -26.18 38.48
N LEU A 60 54.18 -24.91 38.30
CA LEU A 60 52.90 -24.40 37.77
C LEU A 60 52.48 -25.25 36.58
N GLN A 61 51.56 -26.21 36.80
CA GLN A 61 50.83 -26.86 35.73
C GLN A 61 49.92 -25.75 35.13
N ARG A 62 50.37 -25.17 33.98
CA ARG A 62 49.48 -24.40 33.12
C ARG A 62 48.31 -25.33 32.80
N GLU A 63 47.09 -24.97 33.19
CA GLU A 63 45.88 -25.57 32.67
C GLU A 63 45.99 -25.68 31.14
N PRO A 64 45.54 -26.77 30.53
CA PRO A 64 45.61 -26.90 29.07
C PRO A 64 44.89 -25.70 28.45
N GLN A 65 45.69 -24.80 27.87
CA GLN A 65 45.17 -23.60 27.21
C GLN A 65 44.23 -24.09 26.13
N TYR A 66 42.91 -23.91 26.30
CA TYR A 66 41.89 -24.30 25.31
C TYR A 66 42.21 -23.60 23.99
N ASN A 67 42.74 -24.37 23.03
CA ASN A 67 43.13 -23.87 21.71
C ASN A 67 41.90 -23.81 20.81
N TRP A 68 40.99 -22.86 21.10
CA TRP A 68 39.77 -22.66 20.32
C TRP A 68 40.07 -22.30 18.86
N GLN A 69 41.19 -21.64 18.58
CA GLN A 69 41.61 -21.27 17.24
C GLN A 69 41.80 -22.50 16.33
N ALA A 70 42.40 -23.57 16.88
CA ALA A 70 42.59 -24.81 16.13
C ALA A 70 41.30 -25.58 15.86
N THR A 71 40.25 -25.35 16.65
CA THR A 71 38.92 -25.98 16.46
C THR A 71 38.05 -25.29 15.39
N LYS A 72 38.46 -24.11 14.90
CA LYS A 72 37.73 -23.32 13.89
C LYS A 72 38.50 -23.27 12.59
N ALA A 73 37.91 -23.86 11.52
CA ALA A 73 38.60 -24.05 10.25
C ALA A 73 38.85 -22.75 9.51
N SER A 74 37.92 -21.79 9.59
CA SER A 74 37.98 -20.52 8.85
C SER A 74 38.12 -19.29 9.76
N LEU A 75 38.58 -18.18 9.17
CA LEU A 75 38.60 -16.89 9.87
C LEU A 75 37.19 -16.44 10.27
N LYS A 76 36.21 -16.65 9.39
CA LYS A 76 34.78 -16.38 9.67
C LYS A 76 34.30 -17.11 10.92
N GLU A 77 34.58 -18.40 11.05
CA GLU A 77 34.22 -19.19 12.23
C GLU A 77 34.91 -18.71 13.50
N ARG A 78 36.16 -18.21 13.39
CA ARG A 78 36.90 -17.66 14.54
C ARG A 78 36.29 -16.35 15.01
N PHE A 79 35.93 -15.44 14.11
CA PHE A 79 35.22 -14.22 14.46
C PHE A 79 33.80 -14.49 14.96
N ALA A 80 33.04 -15.37 14.30
CA ALA A 80 31.72 -15.79 14.79
C ALA A 80 31.76 -16.35 16.23
N PHE A 81 32.85 -17.07 16.58
CA PHE A 81 33.05 -17.57 17.94
C PHE A 81 33.30 -16.45 18.97
N LEU A 82 33.93 -15.34 18.58
CA LEU A 82 34.18 -14.19 19.44
C LEU A 82 32.92 -13.31 19.63
N PHE A 83 31.85 -13.53 18.85
CA PHE A 83 30.62 -12.78 18.98
C PHE A 83 30.00 -12.94 20.37
N ASN A 84 29.73 -11.81 21.02
CA ASN A 84 29.11 -11.74 22.36
C ASN A 84 29.83 -12.61 23.44
N THR A 85 31.15 -12.66 23.38
CA THR A 85 32.00 -13.34 24.40
C THR A 85 32.96 -12.35 25.06
N GLU A 86 33.32 -12.61 26.33
CA GLU A 86 34.33 -11.84 27.06
C GLU A 86 35.76 -12.12 26.59
N LEU A 87 35.95 -13.18 25.81
CA LEU A 87 37.27 -13.61 25.36
C LEU A 87 37.87 -12.57 24.42
N LEU A 88 38.99 -11.95 24.79
CA LEU A 88 39.66 -10.88 24.04
C LEU A 88 38.85 -9.58 23.90
N SER A 89 37.72 -9.44 24.60
CA SER A 89 36.90 -8.23 24.52
C SER A 89 37.64 -7.05 25.17
N ASP A 90 37.56 -5.88 24.54
CA ASP A 90 38.18 -4.62 24.93
C ASP A 90 37.19 -3.46 25.07
N VAL A 91 35.89 -3.73 24.86
CA VAL A 91 34.78 -2.80 25.04
C VAL A 91 33.52 -3.55 25.45
N ARG A 92 32.66 -2.91 26.27
CA ARG A 92 31.31 -3.38 26.61
C ARG A 92 30.28 -2.32 26.31
N PHE A 93 29.19 -2.72 25.72
CA PHE A 93 28.04 -1.85 25.48
C PHE A 93 26.96 -2.11 26.53
N VAL A 94 26.37 -1.03 27.05
CA VAL A 94 25.31 -1.09 28.06
C VAL A 94 24.02 -0.57 27.41
N LEU A 95 23.03 -1.47 27.22
CA LEU A 95 21.75 -1.19 26.54
C LEU A 95 20.61 -1.35 27.55
N GLY A 96 19.49 -0.69 27.27
CA GLY A 96 18.23 -0.90 28.02
C GLY A 96 18.10 -0.07 29.30
N LYS A 97 18.88 0.99 29.49
CA LYS A 97 18.53 2.01 30.47
C LYS A 97 17.39 2.86 29.92
N ALA A 98 16.13 2.46 30.18
CA ALA A 98 14.99 3.31 29.95
C ALA A 98 15.18 4.60 30.74
N ARG A 99 15.32 5.72 30.04
CA ARG A 99 15.17 7.06 30.62
C ARG A 99 13.68 7.19 30.94
N ALA A 100 13.30 6.91 32.20
CA ALA A 100 11.95 7.20 32.66
C ALA A 100 11.69 8.70 32.42
N PRO A 101 10.62 9.08 31.70
CA PRO A 101 10.23 10.48 31.65
C PRO A 101 9.95 10.93 33.09
N PRO A 102 10.33 12.14 33.49
CA PRO A 102 9.93 12.68 34.78
C PRO A 102 8.41 12.76 34.79
N GLY A 103 7.76 11.88 35.58
CA GLY A 103 6.32 11.91 35.78
C GLY A 103 5.92 13.26 36.39
N PRO A 104 4.78 13.84 35.97
CA PRO A 104 4.24 15.03 36.61
C PRO A 104 3.96 14.69 38.08
N PRO A 105 4.18 15.63 39.03
CA PRO A 105 3.85 15.44 40.43
C PRO A 105 2.34 15.25 40.54
N GLY A 106 1.92 14.05 41.00
CA GLY A 106 0.53 13.73 41.23
C GLY A 106 -0.05 14.54 42.39
N PRO A 107 -1.35 14.90 42.34
CA PRO A 107 -2.02 15.57 43.46
C PRO A 107 -2.11 14.64 44.67
N PRO A 108 -2.04 15.16 45.89
CA PRO A 108 -2.20 14.36 47.10
C PRO A 108 -3.67 14.03 47.34
N GLY A 109 -3.99 12.77 47.51
CA GLY A 109 -5.23 12.45 48.18
C GLY A 109 -6.03 11.22 47.73
N THR A 110 -6.07 10.26 48.62
CA THR A 110 -7.17 9.35 49.00
C THR A 110 -7.49 8.12 48.13
N GLY A 111 -7.33 6.94 48.75
CA GLY A 111 -8.05 5.73 48.39
C GLY A 111 -7.15 4.50 48.21
N GLY A 112 -6.86 3.80 49.32
CA GLY A 112 -6.04 2.57 49.36
C GLY A 112 -6.77 1.37 48.73
N GLY A 113 -6.18 0.81 47.69
CA GLY A 113 -6.32 -0.57 47.28
C GLY A 113 -4.90 -1.13 47.11
N PRO A 114 -4.67 -2.44 47.35
CA PRO A 114 -3.34 -3.00 47.21
C PRO A 114 -2.92 -2.96 45.73
N GLN A 115 -2.04 -2.04 45.37
CA GLN A 115 -1.35 -2.07 44.08
C GLN A 115 -0.42 -3.29 44.04
N PRO A 116 -0.39 -4.04 42.92
CA PRO A 116 0.64 -5.06 42.73
C PRO A 116 2.01 -4.39 42.82
N PRO A 117 3.01 -5.09 43.40
CA PRO A 117 4.34 -4.53 43.57
C PRO A 117 4.90 -4.09 42.19
N PRO A 118 5.54 -2.91 42.12
CA PRO A 118 6.14 -2.45 40.88
C PRO A 118 7.16 -3.49 40.41
N GLN A 119 7.05 -3.94 39.18
CA GLN A 119 8.04 -4.84 38.57
C GLN A 119 9.40 -4.13 38.61
N PRO A 120 10.48 -4.83 39.02
CA PRO A 120 11.79 -4.24 39.01
C PRO A 120 12.14 -3.77 37.59
N PRO A 121 12.75 -2.58 37.44
CA PRO A 121 13.13 -2.07 36.13
C PRO A 121 14.03 -3.11 35.43
N PRO A 122 13.85 -3.30 34.08
CA PRO A 122 14.68 -4.23 33.34
C PRO A 122 16.17 -3.89 33.56
N GLN A 123 16.94 -4.88 33.94
CA GLN A 123 18.39 -4.67 34.19
C GLN A 123 19.08 -4.35 32.85
N PRO A 124 19.98 -3.37 32.80
CA PRO A 124 20.72 -3.04 31.59
C PRO A 124 21.52 -4.25 31.09
N GLN A 125 21.35 -4.59 29.82
CA GLN A 125 22.10 -5.67 29.20
C GLN A 125 23.51 -5.18 28.85
N ARG A 126 24.54 -5.93 29.29
CA ARG A 126 25.94 -5.68 28.97
C ARG A 126 26.40 -6.64 27.88
N ILE A 127 26.84 -6.10 26.74
CA ILE A 127 27.28 -6.86 25.57
C ILE A 127 28.78 -6.63 25.36
N PRO A 128 29.64 -7.65 25.56
CA PRO A 128 31.05 -7.55 25.25
C PRO A 128 31.30 -7.54 23.74
N ALA A 129 32.33 -6.78 23.32
CA ALA A 129 32.69 -6.66 21.91
C ALA A 129 34.18 -6.34 21.73
N HIS A 130 34.63 -6.27 20.48
CA HIS A 130 36.00 -6.07 20.07
C HIS A 130 36.12 -4.85 19.17
N ARG A 131 36.76 -3.78 19.64
CA ARG A 131 36.90 -2.50 18.89
C ARG A 131 37.40 -2.69 17.48
N PHE A 132 38.41 -3.56 17.30
CA PHE A 132 38.98 -3.81 15.97
C PHE A 132 37.95 -4.36 14.99
N VAL A 133 37.13 -5.35 15.39
CA VAL A 133 36.12 -5.94 14.53
C VAL A 133 35.04 -4.91 14.16
N LEU A 134 34.62 -4.12 15.14
CA LEU A 134 33.59 -3.08 14.93
C LEU A 134 34.11 -1.96 14.02
N ALA A 135 35.34 -1.47 14.25
CA ALA A 135 35.95 -0.43 13.42
C ALA A 135 36.20 -0.90 11.99
N ALA A 136 36.56 -2.18 11.80
CA ALA A 136 36.73 -2.74 10.46
C ALA A 136 35.42 -2.85 9.68
N GLY A 137 34.26 -3.01 10.36
CA GLY A 137 32.96 -3.20 9.72
C GLY A 137 32.07 -1.95 9.69
N SER A 138 32.44 -0.85 10.36
CA SER A 138 31.61 0.35 10.48
C SER A 138 32.44 1.62 10.62
N ALA A 139 32.25 2.56 9.70
CA ALA A 139 32.91 3.86 9.75
C ALA A 139 32.55 4.67 11.01
N VAL A 140 31.36 4.47 11.58
CA VAL A 140 30.93 5.12 12.81
C VAL A 140 31.69 4.57 14.01
N PHE A 141 31.87 3.24 14.09
CA PHE A 141 32.70 2.64 15.13
C PHE A 141 34.18 2.96 14.96
N ASP A 142 34.67 3.03 13.71
CA ASP A 142 36.03 3.49 13.45
C ASP A 142 36.25 4.92 13.96
N ALA A 143 35.36 5.83 13.65
CA ALA A 143 35.42 7.22 14.16
C ALA A 143 35.29 7.26 15.69
N MET A 144 34.47 6.40 16.31
CA MET A 144 34.27 6.31 17.75
C MET A 144 35.53 5.85 18.49
N PHE A 145 36.32 4.94 17.91
CA PHE A 145 37.49 4.34 18.56
C PHE A 145 38.83 4.94 18.11
N ASN A 146 38.92 5.40 16.87
CA ASN A 146 40.16 5.86 16.24
C ASN A 146 40.09 7.31 15.73
N GLY A 147 38.93 7.97 15.79
CA GLY A 147 38.73 9.34 15.32
C GLY A 147 39.31 10.41 16.23
N GLY A 148 39.19 11.67 15.83
CA GLY A 148 39.72 12.82 16.59
C GLY A 148 39.11 13.04 17.99
N MET A 149 37.95 12.45 18.28
CA MET A 149 37.28 12.44 19.59
C MET A 149 37.08 11.01 20.07
N ALA A 150 38.06 10.14 19.87
CA ALA A 150 37.98 8.72 20.22
C ALA A 150 37.71 8.50 21.71
N THR A 151 36.81 7.57 22.03
CA THR A 151 36.57 7.17 23.40
C THR A 151 37.53 6.09 23.85
N THR A 152 38.12 6.28 25.03
CA THR A 152 38.93 5.27 25.72
C THR A 152 38.14 4.46 26.75
N SER A 153 36.84 4.81 26.96
CA SER A 153 35.98 4.13 27.92
C SER A 153 35.83 2.65 27.60
N ALA A 154 35.97 1.80 28.64
CA ALA A 154 35.72 0.37 28.52
C ALA A 154 34.22 0.03 28.46
N GLU A 155 33.35 0.92 28.94
CA GLU A 155 31.89 0.77 28.88
C GLU A 155 31.29 1.95 28.14
N ILE A 156 30.38 1.66 27.18
CA ILE A 156 29.70 2.64 26.35
C ILE A 156 28.19 2.43 26.49
N GLU A 157 27.47 3.46 26.91
CA GLU A 157 26.01 3.42 27.03
C GLU A 157 25.34 3.76 25.68
N LEU A 158 24.38 2.91 25.30
CA LEU A 158 23.54 3.09 24.08
C LEU A 158 22.06 3.12 24.49
N PRO A 159 21.54 4.28 24.95
CA PRO A 159 20.20 4.37 25.51
C PRO A 159 19.07 4.26 24.47
N ASP A 160 19.38 4.49 23.19
CA ASP A 160 18.46 4.58 22.07
C ASP A 160 18.56 3.40 21.09
N VAL A 161 19.27 2.33 21.48
CA VAL A 161 19.42 1.13 20.67
C VAL A 161 18.83 -0.08 21.40
N GLU A 162 17.98 -0.80 20.70
CA GLU A 162 17.37 -2.01 21.22
C GLU A 162 18.38 -3.17 21.28
N PRO A 163 18.46 -3.93 22.38
CA PRO A 163 19.44 -5.01 22.54
C PRO A 163 19.38 -6.06 21.42
N ALA A 164 18.19 -6.47 20.99
CA ALA A 164 18.04 -7.46 19.92
C ALA A 164 18.58 -6.95 18.59
N ALA A 165 18.31 -5.68 18.24
CA ALA A 165 18.81 -5.04 17.03
C ALA A 165 20.34 -4.86 17.06
N PHE A 166 20.89 -4.51 18.24
CA PHE A 166 22.33 -4.38 18.38
C PHE A 166 23.05 -5.74 18.26
N LEU A 167 22.49 -6.80 18.82
CA LEU A 167 23.02 -8.15 18.66
C LEU A 167 22.95 -8.61 17.19
N ALA A 168 21.89 -8.27 16.45
CA ALA A 168 21.79 -8.54 15.01
C ALA A 168 22.89 -7.80 14.21
N LEU A 169 23.13 -6.51 14.53
CA LEU A 169 24.22 -5.73 13.97
C LEU A 169 25.58 -6.37 14.26
N LEU A 170 25.87 -6.70 15.53
CA LEU A 170 27.12 -7.34 15.90
C LEU A 170 27.30 -8.69 15.20
N ARG A 171 26.26 -9.53 15.14
CA ARG A 171 26.31 -10.81 14.43
C ARG A 171 26.74 -10.62 12.99
N PHE A 172 26.16 -9.62 12.32
CA PHE A 172 26.53 -9.29 10.95
C PHE A 172 28.00 -8.84 10.85
N LEU A 173 28.47 -7.95 11.73
CA LEU A 173 29.86 -7.46 11.73
C LEU A 173 30.90 -8.55 12.00
N TYR A 174 30.53 -9.60 12.75
CA TYR A 174 31.44 -10.70 13.10
C TYR A 174 31.44 -11.85 12.09
N SER A 175 30.32 -12.07 11.38
CA SER A 175 30.16 -13.30 10.59
C SER A 175 29.43 -13.13 9.27
N ASP A 176 29.02 -11.93 8.89
CA ASP A 176 28.13 -11.66 7.74
C ASP A 176 26.82 -12.47 7.82
N GLU A 177 26.41 -12.90 9.02
CA GLU A 177 25.17 -13.61 9.22
C GLU A 177 24.03 -12.64 9.52
N VAL A 178 22.97 -12.73 8.71
CA VAL A 178 21.78 -11.90 8.87
C VAL A 178 20.74 -12.64 9.72
N GLN A 179 20.48 -12.13 10.92
CA GLN A 179 19.44 -12.63 11.83
C GLN A 179 18.41 -11.53 12.05
N ILE A 180 17.41 -11.46 11.19
CA ILE A 180 16.30 -10.51 11.26
C ILE A 180 14.97 -11.25 11.22
N GLY A 181 14.01 -10.77 11.98
CA GLY A 181 12.65 -11.25 12.02
C GLY A 181 11.65 -10.11 11.87
N PRO A 182 10.37 -10.40 11.72
CA PRO A 182 9.32 -9.36 11.56
C PRO A 182 9.33 -8.31 12.68
N GLU A 183 9.63 -8.74 13.90
CA GLU A 183 9.62 -7.90 15.11
C GLU A 183 10.88 -7.05 15.28
N THR A 184 12.01 -7.50 14.71
CA THR A 184 13.32 -6.86 14.92
C THR A 184 13.85 -6.13 13.70
N VAL A 185 13.29 -6.36 12.50
CA VAL A 185 13.83 -5.82 11.25
C VAL A 185 13.86 -4.29 11.23
N MET A 186 12.85 -3.63 11.81
CA MET A 186 12.77 -2.16 11.80
C MET A 186 13.82 -1.53 12.72
N THR A 187 13.95 -2.05 13.94
CA THR A 187 14.97 -1.60 14.89
C THR A 187 16.38 -1.97 14.43
N THR A 188 16.53 -3.08 13.70
CA THR A 188 17.79 -3.47 13.06
C THR A 188 18.14 -2.53 11.91
N LEU A 189 17.18 -2.13 11.07
CA LEU A 189 17.38 -1.15 10.01
C LEU A 189 17.85 0.20 10.57
N TYR A 190 17.16 0.70 11.61
CA TYR A 190 17.59 1.91 12.32
C TYR A 190 19.03 1.79 12.83
N THR A 191 19.36 0.67 13.47
CA THR A 191 20.69 0.43 14.05
C THR A 191 21.76 0.32 12.95
N ALA A 192 21.46 -0.35 11.83
CA ALA A 192 22.37 -0.46 10.68
C ALA A 192 22.68 0.92 10.07
N LYS A 193 21.67 1.78 9.89
CA LYS A 193 21.85 3.16 9.44
C LYS A 193 22.67 3.99 10.41
N LYS A 194 22.31 3.94 11.69
CA LYS A 194 23.01 4.66 12.75
C LYS A 194 24.51 4.35 12.78
N TYR A 195 24.88 3.10 12.55
CA TYR A 195 26.28 2.64 12.54
C TYR A 195 26.87 2.51 11.14
N ALA A 196 26.21 3.05 10.10
CA ALA A 196 26.67 3.06 8.72
C ALA A 196 27.12 1.66 8.22
N VAL A 197 26.22 0.68 8.28
CA VAL A 197 26.42 -0.69 7.78
C VAL A 197 25.48 -0.95 6.60
N PRO A 198 25.77 -0.43 5.39
CA PRO A 198 24.84 -0.42 4.25
C PRO A 198 24.47 -1.83 3.75
N ALA A 199 25.36 -2.80 3.92
CA ALA A 199 25.04 -4.18 3.54
C ALA A 199 23.92 -4.78 4.43
N LEU A 200 23.91 -4.50 5.74
CA LEU A 200 22.83 -4.93 6.62
C LEU A 200 21.53 -4.15 6.35
N GLU A 201 21.63 -2.84 6.03
CA GLU A 201 20.47 -2.04 5.59
C GLU A 201 19.79 -2.68 4.38
N ALA A 202 20.58 -3.05 3.35
CA ALA A 202 20.06 -3.71 2.16
C ALA A 202 19.32 -5.02 2.47
N HIS A 203 19.83 -5.83 3.38
CA HIS A 203 19.17 -7.06 3.83
C HIS A 203 17.86 -6.78 4.57
N CYS A 204 17.80 -5.74 5.41
CA CYS A 204 16.57 -5.32 6.09
C CYS A 204 15.51 -4.84 5.11
N VAL A 205 15.88 -3.99 4.14
CA VAL A 205 14.97 -3.48 3.10
C VAL A 205 14.45 -4.62 2.22
N ASP A 206 15.31 -5.56 1.83
CA ASP A 206 14.90 -6.75 1.06
C ASP A 206 13.90 -7.63 1.84
N PHE A 207 14.15 -7.84 3.13
CA PHE A 207 13.22 -8.56 4.01
C PHE A 207 11.86 -7.85 4.08
N LEU A 208 11.84 -6.53 4.32
CA LEU A 208 10.61 -5.73 4.38
C LEU A 208 9.85 -5.76 3.05
N THR A 209 10.57 -5.66 1.94
CA THR A 209 9.98 -5.74 0.59
C THR A 209 9.30 -7.09 0.33
N LYS A 210 9.92 -8.20 0.75
CA LYS A 210 9.37 -9.54 0.60
C LYS A 210 8.12 -9.79 1.46
N HIS A 211 7.99 -9.09 2.58
CA HIS A 211 6.88 -9.23 3.53
C HIS A 211 5.85 -8.08 3.42
N LEU A 212 6.00 -7.19 2.44
CA LEU A 212 5.08 -6.08 2.20
C LEU A 212 3.73 -6.61 1.69
N ARG A 213 2.65 -6.23 2.40
CA ARG A 213 1.26 -6.55 2.09
C ARG A 213 0.38 -5.33 2.34
N ALA A 214 -0.88 -5.38 1.91
CA ALA A 214 -1.81 -4.28 2.08
C ALA A 214 -2.02 -3.92 3.57
N ASP A 215 -2.10 -4.92 4.44
CA ASP A 215 -2.36 -4.75 5.87
C ASP A 215 -1.22 -4.06 6.65
N ASN A 216 0.01 -4.14 6.16
CA ASN A 216 1.18 -3.50 6.80
C ASN A 216 1.77 -2.34 5.99
N ALA A 217 1.19 -2.03 4.81
CA ALA A 217 1.76 -1.07 3.88
C ALA A 217 1.87 0.35 4.45
N PHE A 218 0.90 0.82 5.25
CA PHE A 218 0.94 2.14 5.87
C PHE A 218 1.99 2.23 6.98
N MET A 219 2.09 1.21 7.82
CA MET A 219 3.13 1.14 8.85
C MET A 219 4.53 1.19 8.21
N LEU A 220 4.75 0.37 7.18
CA LEU A 220 6.03 0.34 6.46
C LEU A 220 6.29 1.64 5.69
N LEU A 221 5.27 2.31 5.15
CA LEU A 221 5.40 3.61 4.50
C LEU A 221 5.89 4.68 5.47
N THR A 222 5.31 4.75 6.67
CA THR A 222 5.74 5.68 7.72
C THR A 222 7.21 5.45 8.08
N GLN A 223 7.60 4.20 8.27
CA GLN A 223 8.98 3.84 8.60
C GLN A 223 9.94 4.13 7.44
N ALA A 224 9.55 3.80 6.20
CA ALA A 224 10.36 4.09 5.02
C ALA A 224 10.61 5.60 4.85
N ARG A 225 9.63 6.43 5.17
CA ARG A 225 9.80 7.90 5.17
C ARG A 225 10.68 8.38 6.31
N LEU A 226 10.49 7.83 7.51
CA LEU A 226 11.31 8.19 8.68
C LEU A 226 12.79 7.87 8.46
N PHE A 227 13.10 6.76 7.81
CA PHE A 227 14.47 6.31 7.57
C PHE A 227 15.04 6.72 6.21
N ASP A 228 14.31 7.56 5.45
CA ASP A 228 14.72 8.01 4.11
C ASP A 228 15.03 6.81 3.17
N GLU A 229 14.06 5.88 3.07
CA GLU A 229 14.09 4.73 2.17
C GLU A 229 13.12 4.92 0.99
N PRO A 230 13.48 5.71 -0.03
CA PRO A 230 12.55 6.09 -1.10
C PRO A 230 12.10 4.91 -1.94
N GLN A 231 12.91 3.87 -2.10
CA GLN A 231 12.54 2.67 -2.84
C GLN A 231 11.46 1.87 -2.11
N LEU A 232 11.62 1.65 -0.80
CA LEU A 232 10.61 0.99 0.03
C LEU A 232 9.33 1.83 0.10
N ALA A 233 9.44 3.15 0.26
CA ALA A 233 8.29 4.06 0.26
C ALA A 233 7.49 3.96 -1.05
N SER A 234 8.17 3.93 -2.20
CA SER A 234 7.54 3.75 -3.51
C SER A 234 6.80 2.41 -3.62
N LEU A 235 7.40 1.32 -3.14
CA LEU A 235 6.77 -0.01 -3.14
C LEU A 235 5.54 -0.08 -2.21
N CYS A 236 5.61 0.58 -1.04
CA CYS A 236 4.47 0.69 -0.14
C CYS A 236 3.31 1.44 -0.81
N LEU A 237 3.58 2.61 -1.41
CA LEU A 237 2.59 3.38 -2.15
C LEU A 237 1.98 2.59 -3.32
N ASP A 238 2.79 1.85 -4.05
CA ASP A 238 2.35 0.97 -5.12
C ASP A 238 1.44 -0.16 -4.63
N THR A 239 1.68 -0.67 -3.43
CA THR A 239 0.86 -1.71 -2.80
C THR A 239 -0.46 -1.13 -2.31
N ILE A 240 -0.43 0.08 -1.73
CA ILE A 240 -1.63 0.84 -1.34
C ILE A 240 -2.51 1.13 -2.56
N ASP A 241 -1.93 1.57 -3.70
CA ASP A 241 -2.68 1.83 -4.92
C ASP A 241 -3.43 0.59 -5.44
N LYS A 242 -2.78 -0.58 -5.39
CA LYS A 242 -3.35 -1.85 -5.88
C LYS A 242 -4.48 -2.38 -5.01
N SER A 243 -4.36 -2.23 -3.70
CA SER A 243 -5.24 -2.81 -2.70
C SER A 243 -5.68 -1.75 -1.70
N THR A 244 -6.14 -0.59 -2.21
CA THR A 244 -6.44 0.59 -1.40
C THR A 244 -7.45 0.28 -0.29
N MET A 245 -8.53 -0.49 -0.60
CA MET A 245 -9.57 -0.80 0.38
C MET A 245 -8.99 -1.59 1.57
N ASP A 246 -8.19 -2.62 1.30
CA ASP A 246 -7.58 -3.46 2.35
C ASP A 246 -6.59 -2.63 3.18
N ALA A 247 -5.76 -1.82 2.51
CA ALA A 247 -4.78 -0.97 3.17
C ALA A 247 -5.42 0.05 4.11
N ILE A 248 -6.44 0.81 3.67
CA ILE A 248 -7.11 1.80 4.51
C ILE A 248 -7.96 1.17 5.62
N SER A 249 -8.31 -0.13 5.50
CA SER A 249 -9.06 -0.85 6.53
C SER A 249 -8.15 -1.35 7.66
N ALA A 250 -6.84 -1.44 7.43
CA ALA A 250 -5.87 -1.86 8.42
C ALA A 250 -5.68 -0.80 9.52
N GLU A 251 -5.29 -1.25 10.71
CA GLU A 251 -5.05 -0.37 11.87
C GLU A 251 -3.96 0.68 11.58
N GLY A 252 -2.88 0.29 10.91
CA GLY A 252 -1.78 1.18 10.55
C GLY A 252 -2.16 2.40 9.71
N PHE A 253 -3.34 2.43 9.09
CA PHE A 253 -3.84 3.62 8.40
C PHE A 253 -4.15 4.76 9.37
N THR A 254 -4.66 4.49 10.54
CA THR A 254 -5.00 5.52 11.52
C THR A 254 -3.78 6.09 12.24
N ASP A 255 -2.62 5.43 12.15
CA ASP A 255 -1.40 5.82 12.86
C ASP A 255 -0.46 6.72 12.04
N ILE A 256 -0.73 6.92 10.75
CA ILE A 256 0.10 7.78 9.89
C ILE A 256 -0.03 9.26 10.26
N ASP A 257 1.02 10.03 10.01
CA ASP A 257 1.01 11.49 10.14
C ASP A 257 0.24 12.16 9.00
N ILE A 258 -0.09 13.44 9.21
CA ILE A 258 -0.85 14.25 8.23
C ILE A 258 -0.11 14.40 6.88
N ASP A 259 1.23 14.42 6.88
CA ASP A 259 2.01 14.55 5.64
C ASP A 259 1.98 13.26 4.83
N THR A 260 2.00 12.11 5.50
CA THR A 260 1.81 10.81 4.87
C THR A 260 0.38 10.66 4.34
N LEU A 261 -0.63 11.10 5.10
CA LEU A 261 -2.02 11.11 4.64
C LEU A 261 -2.17 11.95 3.37
N CYS A 262 -1.65 13.18 3.35
CA CYS A 262 -1.69 14.04 2.17
C CYS A 262 -0.98 13.41 0.97
N ALA A 263 0.23 12.87 1.16
CA ALA A 263 0.98 12.22 0.09
C ALA A 263 0.22 11.04 -0.54
N VAL A 264 -0.60 10.33 0.24
CA VAL A 264 -1.46 9.26 -0.27
C VAL A 264 -2.70 9.83 -0.97
N LEU A 265 -3.37 10.83 -0.38
CA LEU A 265 -4.58 11.43 -0.96
C LEU A 265 -4.33 12.18 -2.27
N GLU A 266 -3.13 12.73 -2.48
CA GLU A 266 -2.72 13.38 -3.73
C GLU A 266 -2.61 12.40 -4.92
N ARG A 267 -2.45 11.11 -4.64
CA ARG A 267 -2.23 10.11 -5.69
C ARG A 267 -3.47 9.93 -6.58
N ASP A 268 -3.26 10.03 -7.88
CA ASP A 268 -4.29 9.74 -8.88
C ASP A 268 -4.52 8.22 -9.07
N THR A 269 -3.68 7.39 -8.45
CA THR A 269 -3.62 5.93 -8.68
C THR A 269 -4.35 5.09 -7.64
N LEU A 270 -5.00 5.72 -6.65
CA LEU A 270 -5.77 5.00 -5.64
C LEU A 270 -7.00 4.30 -6.26
N SER A 271 -7.13 3.00 -6.02
CA SER A 271 -8.23 2.17 -6.52
C SER A 271 -9.39 2.12 -5.54
N ILE A 272 -10.08 3.26 -5.35
CA ILE A 272 -11.18 3.36 -4.38
C ILE A 272 -12.15 4.49 -4.76
N ARG A 273 -13.43 4.31 -4.42
CA ARG A 273 -14.44 5.38 -4.51
C ARG A 273 -14.22 6.45 -3.44
N GLU A 274 -14.43 7.72 -3.81
CA GLU A 274 -14.21 8.86 -2.92
C GLU A 274 -15.10 8.80 -1.65
N SER A 275 -16.32 8.25 -1.75
CA SER A 275 -17.21 8.06 -0.59
C SER A 275 -16.61 7.12 0.46
N ARG A 276 -15.95 6.04 0.02
CA ARG A 276 -15.25 5.11 0.91
C ARG A 276 -13.97 5.71 1.47
N LEU A 277 -13.23 6.43 0.63
CA LEU A 277 -12.02 7.13 1.05
C LEU A 277 -12.34 8.18 2.11
N PHE A 278 -13.41 8.97 1.93
CA PHE A 278 -13.87 9.92 2.92
C PHE A 278 -14.17 9.27 4.28
N GLY A 279 -14.88 8.14 4.30
CA GLY A 279 -15.15 7.41 5.53
C GLY A 279 -13.88 6.97 6.28
N ALA A 280 -12.85 6.53 5.54
CA ALA A 280 -11.55 6.18 6.12
C ALA A 280 -10.83 7.42 6.68
N VAL A 281 -10.86 8.54 5.96
CA VAL A 281 -10.24 9.80 6.38
C VAL A 281 -10.92 10.38 7.64
N VAL A 282 -12.23 10.22 7.77
CA VAL A 282 -12.95 10.59 9.02
C VAL A 282 -12.49 9.75 10.20
N ARG A 283 -12.31 8.43 10.01
CA ARG A 283 -11.77 7.54 11.05
C ARG A 283 -10.34 7.92 11.45
N TRP A 284 -9.50 8.29 10.48
CA TRP A 284 -8.16 8.82 10.76
C TRP A 284 -8.25 10.11 11.60
N ALA A 285 -9.15 11.04 11.24
CA ALA A 285 -9.34 12.29 11.96
C ALA A 285 -9.81 12.07 13.41
N GLU A 286 -10.64 11.07 13.66
CA GLU A 286 -11.07 10.66 15.00
C GLU A 286 -9.88 10.16 15.84
N ALA A 287 -9.05 9.28 15.26
CA ALA A 287 -7.84 8.80 15.91
C ALA A 287 -6.84 9.94 16.17
N GLU A 288 -6.68 10.87 15.22
CA GLU A 288 -5.80 12.03 15.38
C GLU A 288 -6.29 12.99 16.46
N CYS A 289 -7.59 13.25 16.55
CA CYS A 289 -8.15 14.01 17.68
C CYS A 289 -7.80 13.38 19.02
N GLN A 290 -7.89 12.06 19.14
CA GLN A 290 -7.54 11.32 20.35
C GLN A 290 -6.03 11.44 20.67
N ARG A 291 -5.15 11.29 19.66
CA ARG A 291 -3.69 11.46 19.82
C ARG A 291 -3.32 12.86 20.34
N GLN A 292 -4.01 13.88 19.81
CA GLN A 292 -3.81 15.27 20.22
C GLN A 292 -4.60 15.64 21.49
N GLN A 293 -5.30 14.69 22.12
CA GLN A 293 -6.15 14.91 23.30
C GLN A 293 -7.25 15.95 23.08
N PHE A 294 -7.75 16.09 21.86
CA PHE A 294 -8.92 16.90 21.55
C PHE A 294 -10.20 16.08 21.66
N PRO A 295 -11.31 16.68 22.13
CA PRO A 295 -12.63 16.06 21.99
C PRO A 295 -12.95 15.74 20.52
N VAL A 296 -13.55 14.58 20.27
CA VAL A 296 -13.93 14.16 18.91
C VAL A 296 -15.21 14.92 18.49
N THR A 297 -15.02 16.17 18.04
CA THR A 297 -16.08 17.03 17.53
C THR A 297 -15.88 17.30 16.03
N TYR A 298 -16.92 17.74 15.34
CA TYR A 298 -16.84 18.10 13.92
C TYR A 298 -15.78 19.16 13.66
N ALA A 299 -15.76 20.21 14.48
CA ALA A 299 -14.78 21.29 14.36
C ALA A 299 -13.32 20.80 14.55
N ASN A 300 -13.10 19.91 15.52
CA ASN A 300 -11.76 19.37 15.74
C ASN A 300 -11.36 18.39 14.62
N LYS A 301 -12.29 17.58 14.10
CA LYS A 301 -12.02 16.73 12.91
C LYS A 301 -11.64 17.58 11.70
N GLN A 302 -12.39 18.65 11.41
CA GLN A 302 -12.04 19.59 10.35
C GLN A 302 -10.65 20.22 10.56
N ARG A 303 -10.34 20.62 11.81
CA ARG A 303 -9.05 21.20 12.16
C ARG A 303 -7.87 20.26 11.93
N VAL A 304 -7.96 19.00 12.38
CA VAL A 304 -6.87 18.03 12.22
C VAL A 304 -6.71 17.58 10.78
N LEU A 305 -7.79 17.57 9.99
CA LEU A 305 -7.74 17.28 8.55
C LEU A 305 -7.06 18.38 7.75
N GLY A 306 -7.29 19.66 8.10
CA GLY A 306 -6.63 20.80 7.49
C GLY A 306 -6.38 20.66 5.99
N LYS A 307 -5.11 20.54 5.59
CA LYS A 307 -4.66 20.41 4.19
C LYS A 307 -5.06 19.09 3.50
N ALA A 308 -5.47 18.08 4.24
CA ALA A 308 -5.92 16.79 3.66
C ALA A 308 -7.35 16.86 3.12
N LEU A 309 -8.21 17.67 3.71
CA LEU A 309 -9.63 17.76 3.33
C LEU A 309 -9.84 18.18 1.87
N PRO A 310 -9.14 19.18 1.30
CA PRO A 310 -9.26 19.57 -0.10
C PRO A 310 -8.79 18.49 -1.10
N LEU A 311 -8.05 17.48 -0.64
CA LEU A 311 -7.55 16.39 -1.49
C LEU A 311 -8.60 15.30 -1.73
N ILE A 312 -9.72 15.33 -1.01
CA ILE A 312 -10.86 14.45 -1.25
C ILE A 312 -11.65 15.04 -2.42
N ARG A 313 -11.94 14.20 -3.41
CA ARG A 313 -12.55 14.61 -4.67
C ARG A 313 -14.08 14.52 -4.60
N PHE A 314 -14.70 15.32 -3.72
CA PHE A 314 -16.15 15.34 -3.54
C PHE A 314 -16.95 15.46 -4.86
N PRO A 315 -16.54 16.25 -5.89
CA PRO A 315 -17.24 16.33 -7.16
C PRO A 315 -17.40 15.00 -7.90
N LEU A 316 -16.57 14.01 -7.59
CA LEU A 316 -16.62 12.67 -8.21
C LEU A 316 -17.62 11.72 -7.54
N MET A 317 -18.15 12.08 -6.37
CA MET A 317 -19.22 11.30 -5.73
C MET A 317 -20.53 11.42 -6.50
N THR A 318 -21.44 10.48 -6.31
CA THR A 318 -22.83 10.70 -6.69
C THR A 318 -23.48 11.66 -5.70
N ILE A 319 -24.60 12.30 -6.10
CA ILE A 319 -25.33 13.20 -5.20
C ILE A 319 -25.82 12.46 -3.95
N GLU A 320 -26.22 11.19 -4.09
CA GLU A 320 -26.68 10.32 -3.02
C GLU A 320 -25.54 9.98 -2.05
N GLU A 321 -24.34 9.62 -2.59
CA GLU A 321 -23.15 9.35 -1.78
C GLU A 321 -22.73 10.59 -0.98
N PHE A 322 -22.75 11.76 -1.64
CA PHE A 322 -22.43 13.03 -0.99
C PHE A 322 -23.46 13.39 0.11
N ALA A 323 -24.75 13.29 -0.23
CA ALA A 323 -25.84 13.60 0.72
C ALA A 323 -25.87 12.67 1.93
N ALA A 324 -25.61 11.36 1.73
CA ALA A 324 -25.63 10.37 2.81
C ALA A 324 -24.39 10.41 3.73
N GLY A 325 -23.28 10.94 3.26
CA GLY A 325 -21.99 10.95 3.99
C GLY A 325 -21.46 12.36 4.27
N PRO A 326 -20.69 12.96 3.34
CA PRO A 326 -20.00 14.24 3.58
C PRO A 326 -20.91 15.38 4.01
N ALA A 327 -22.09 15.55 3.39
CA ALA A 327 -23.00 16.63 3.68
C ALA A 327 -23.55 16.60 5.13
N GLN A 328 -23.68 15.41 5.72
CA GLN A 328 -24.18 15.22 7.08
C GLN A 328 -23.08 15.12 8.13
N SER A 329 -21.81 15.06 7.69
CA SER A 329 -20.67 14.83 8.59
C SER A 329 -20.35 16.01 9.50
N GLY A 330 -20.81 17.23 9.19
CA GLY A 330 -20.47 18.47 9.87
C GLY A 330 -18.99 18.89 9.72
N ILE A 331 -18.22 18.18 8.88
CA ILE A 331 -16.80 18.49 8.60
C ILE A 331 -16.70 19.61 7.55
N LEU A 332 -17.60 19.62 6.57
CA LEU A 332 -17.73 20.69 5.59
C LEU A 332 -18.59 21.83 6.17
N SER A 333 -18.25 23.06 5.83
CA SER A 333 -19.10 24.20 6.14
C SER A 333 -20.40 24.16 5.33
N ASP A 334 -21.46 24.78 5.83
CA ASP A 334 -22.76 24.86 5.13
C ASP A 334 -22.61 25.42 3.71
N ARG A 335 -21.69 26.40 3.53
CA ARG A 335 -21.43 27.00 2.23
C ARG A 335 -20.78 26.01 1.25
N GLU A 336 -19.84 25.20 1.71
CA GLU A 336 -19.21 24.17 0.87
C GLU A 336 -20.22 23.10 0.49
N VAL A 337 -21.08 22.69 1.44
CA VAL A 337 -22.16 21.72 1.18
C VAL A 337 -23.12 22.25 0.12
N VAL A 338 -23.58 23.51 0.24
CA VAL A 338 -24.44 24.15 -0.75
C VAL A 338 -23.76 24.25 -2.12
N ASN A 339 -22.50 24.67 -2.16
CA ASN A 339 -21.74 24.80 -3.42
C ASN A 339 -21.60 23.44 -4.12
N LEU A 340 -21.34 22.37 -3.38
CA LEU A 340 -21.24 21.01 -3.93
C LEU A 340 -22.60 20.50 -4.41
N PHE A 341 -23.72 20.75 -3.69
CA PHE A 341 -25.05 20.41 -4.19
C PHE A 341 -25.39 21.17 -5.48
N LEU A 342 -25.04 22.47 -5.56
CA LEU A 342 -25.20 23.24 -6.80
C LEU A 342 -24.35 22.68 -7.93
N HIS A 343 -23.12 22.26 -7.65
CA HIS A 343 -22.26 21.59 -8.64
C HIS A 343 -22.89 20.28 -9.19
N PHE A 344 -23.61 19.52 -8.35
CA PHE A 344 -24.28 18.29 -8.78
C PHE A 344 -25.56 18.55 -9.59
N THR A 345 -26.28 19.63 -9.31
CA THR A 345 -27.64 19.85 -9.78
C THR A 345 -27.80 20.91 -10.86
N VAL A 346 -26.91 21.91 -10.88
CA VAL A 346 -27.02 23.04 -11.81
C VAL A 346 -26.22 22.78 -13.09
N ASN A 347 -26.74 23.24 -14.20
CA ASN A 347 -26.09 23.17 -15.49
C ASN A 347 -26.12 24.55 -16.18
N PRO A 348 -24.95 25.17 -16.55
CA PRO A 348 -23.59 24.62 -16.40
C PRO A 348 -23.17 24.43 -14.94
N LYS A 349 -22.31 23.43 -14.71
CA LYS A 349 -21.80 23.14 -13.36
C LYS A 349 -20.98 24.31 -12.82
N PRO A 350 -21.33 24.89 -11.67
CA PRO A 350 -20.50 25.91 -11.04
C PRO A 350 -19.17 25.32 -10.61
N ARG A 351 -18.10 26.12 -10.68
CA ARG A 351 -16.78 25.72 -10.18
C ARG A 351 -16.80 25.56 -8.65
N VAL A 352 -16.12 24.55 -8.17
CA VAL A 352 -15.90 24.30 -6.74
C VAL A 352 -14.40 24.28 -6.44
N GLU A 353 -14.02 24.45 -5.19
CA GLU A 353 -12.61 24.49 -4.78
C GLU A 353 -11.97 23.09 -4.68
N TYR A 354 -12.75 22.04 -4.92
CA TYR A 354 -12.31 20.65 -4.85
C TYR A 354 -11.88 20.11 -6.21
N ILE A 355 -10.98 19.13 -6.19
CA ILE A 355 -10.47 18.48 -7.40
C ILE A 355 -11.63 17.74 -8.12
N ASP A 356 -11.91 18.12 -9.37
CA ASP A 356 -12.88 17.46 -10.27
C ASP A 356 -12.15 16.69 -11.38
N ARG A 357 -11.17 15.89 -10.99
CA ARG A 357 -10.43 14.99 -11.89
C ARG A 357 -10.45 13.59 -11.33
N PRO A 358 -10.87 12.57 -12.09
CA PRO A 358 -10.96 11.19 -11.60
C PRO A 358 -9.58 10.66 -11.18
N ARG A 359 -9.57 9.77 -10.18
CA ARG A 359 -8.42 8.96 -9.87
C ARG A 359 -8.29 7.88 -10.94
N CYS A 360 -7.15 7.86 -11.58
CA CYS A 360 -6.85 6.84 -12.58
C CYS A 360 -6.03 5.73 -11.91
N CYS A 361 -6.70 4.64 -11.54
CA CYS A 361 -6.06 3.47 -10.91
C CYS A 361 -5.13 2.69 -11.86
N LEU A 362 -4.88 3.22 -13.04
CA LEU A 362 -4.17 2.50 -14.09
C LEU A 362 -2.69 2.87 -14.07
N ARG A 363 -1.86 1.84 -14.04
CA ARG A 363 -0.42 1.99 -14.20
C ARG A 363 -0.11 2.19 -15.69
N GLY A 364 0.64 3.23 -15.99
CA GLY A 364 1.10 3.49 -17.33
C GLY A 364 0.94 4.95 -17.75
N LYS A 365 1.42 5.25 -18.95
CA LYS A 365 1.25 6.56 -19.57
C LYS A 365 -0.15 6.63 -20.18
N GLU A 366 -0.83 7.74 -19.93
CA GLU A 366 -2.06 8.06 -20.66
C GLU A 366 -1.78 8.10 -22.16
N CYS A 367 -2.66 7.46 -22.90
CA CYS A 367 -2.61 7.37 -24.35
C CYS A 367 -3.87 7.98 -24.94
N SER A 368 -3.78 8.50 -26.15
CA SER A 368 -4.95 8.85 -26.94
C SER A 368 -4.79 8.40 -28.38
N ILE A 369 -5.91 8.19 -29.03
CA ILE A 369 -5.95 8.01 -30.48
C ILE A 369 -6.90 9.05 -31.10
N ASN A 370 -6.55 9.56 -32.24
CA ASN A 370 -7.47 10.35 -33.09
C ASN A 370 -7.86 9.52 -34.30
N ARG A 371 -9.17 9.49 -34.63
CA ARG A 371 -9.70 8.71 -35.72
C ARG A 371 -9.91 9.49 -37.01
N PHE A 372 -9.77 10.82 -37.00
CA PHE A 372 -9.93 11.69 -38.15
C PHE A 372 -8.59 12.25 -38.64
N GLN A 373 -8.51 12.47 -39.96
CA GLN A 373 -7.31 13.03 -40.60
C GLN A 373 -7.45 14.52 -40.94
N GLN A 374 -8.69 15.02 -41.04
CA GLN A 374 -8.98 16.41 -41.35
C GLN A 374 -10.09 16.93 -40.46
N VAL A 375 -10.12 18.25 -40.30
CA VAL A 375 -11.13 18.96 -39.51
C VAL A 375 -11.81 19.96 -40.40
N GLU A 376 -13.15 19.94 -40.39
CA GLU A 376 -14.03 20.84 -41.12
C GLU A 376 -14.89 21.65 -40.16
N SER A 377 -15.62 22.59 -40.66
CA SER A 377 -16.48 23.47 -39.87
C SER A 377 -17.94 23.24 -40.16
N ARG A 378 -18.77 23.38 -39.12
CA ARG A 378 -20.21 23.38 -39.08
C ARG A 378 -20.87 22.02 -38.86
N TRP A 379 -20.79 21.58 -37.61
CA TRP A 379 -21.56 20.44 -37.10
C TRP A 379 -22.59 20.93 -36.08
N GLY A 380 -23.86 20.73 -36.41
CA GLY A 380 -24.98 21.23 -35.61
C GLY A 380 -25.45 20.22 -34.55
N TYR A 381 -26.10 20.72 -33.51
CA TYR A 381 -26.64 19.94 -32.41
C TYR A 381 -28.15 20.15 -32.26
N SER A 382 -28.91 19.04 -32.25
CA SER A 382 -30.36 19.03 -32.04
C SER A 382 -30.80 18.33 -30.75
N GLY A 383 -29.85 18.03 -29.85
CA GLY A 383 -30.08 17.23 -28.66
C GLY A 383 -29.95 15.72 -28.87
N THR A 384 -29.66 15.30 -30.10
CA THR A 384 -29.35 13.90 -30.43
C THR A 384 -27.86 13.63 -30.15
N SER A 385 -27.54 12.45 -29.62
CA SER A 385 -26.17 12.04 -29.35
C SER A 385 -25.39 11.72 -30.60
N ASP A 386 -24.14 12.15 -30.69
CA ASP A 386 -23.15 11.59 -31.59
C ASP A 386 -22.71 10.23 -31.11
N ARG A 387 -22.68 9.22 -31.98
CA ARG A 387 -22.42 7.83 -31.62
C ARG A 387 -21.49 7.14 -32.59
N ILE A 388 -20.50 6.45 -32.07
CA ILE A 388 -19.59 5.59 -32.84
C ILE A 388 -19.33 4.28 -32.11
N ARG A 389 -19.41 3.15 -32.80
CA ARG A 389 -19.05 1.86 -32.23
C ARG A 389 -17.57 1.58 -32.43
N PHE A 390 -16.97 0.88 -31.46
CA PHE A 390 -15.58 0.46 -31.56
C PHE A 390 -15.32 -0.87 -30.86
N THR A 391 -14.28 -1.56 -31.31
CA THR A 391 -13.69 -2.72 -30.64
C THR A 391 -12.20 -2.50 -30.48
N VAL A 392 -11.58 -3.19 -29.53
CA VAL A 392 -10.14 -3.18 -29.30
C VAL A 392 -9.57 -4.59 -29.31
N ASN A 393 -8.29 -4.74 -29.64
CA ASN A 393 -7.64 -6.04 -29.69
C ASN A 393 -7.04 -6.50 -28.34
N ARG A 394 -7.06 -5.63 -27.32
CA ARG A 394 -6.54 -5.92 -25.98
C ARG A 394 -7.35 -5.16 -24.94
N ARG A 395 -7.25 -5.59 -23.68
CA ARG A 395 -7.87 -4.89 -22.55
C ARG A 395 -7.24 -3.50 -22.41
N ILE A 396 -8.08 -2.50 -22.30
CA ILE A 396 -7.73 -1.11 -22.03
C ILE A 396 -8.72 -0.51 -21.05
N SER A 397 -8.41 0.66 -20.51
CA SER A 397 -9.35 1.43 -19.71
C SER A 397 -9.53 2.80 -20.34
N VAL A 398 -10.73 3.10 -20.78
CA VAL A 398 -11.09 4.40 -21.34
C VAL A 398 -11.42 5.36 -20.20
N VAL A 399 -10.81 6.55 -20.23
CA VAL A 399 -10.99 7.58 -19.20
C VAL A 399 -11.71 8.83 -19.71
N GLY A 400 -11.84 8.99 -21.02
CA GLY A 400 -12.52 10.16 -21.56
C GLY A 400 -12.50 10.20 -23.08
N PHE A 401 -13.06 11.29 -23.61
CA PHE A 401 -13.05 11.63 -25.03
C PHE A 401 -12.45 13.02 -25.25
N GLY A 402 -11.88 13.25 -26.43
CA GLY A 402 -11.67 14.59 -26.97
C GLY A 402 -12.81 14.92 -27.91
N LEU A 403 -13.38 16.10 -27.82
CA LEU A 403 -14.50 16.59 -28.65
C LEU A 403 -14.12 17.91 -29.32
N TYR A 404 -14.67 18.18 -30.46
CA TYR A 404 -14.46 19.47 -31.14
C TYR A 404 -15.32 20.58 -30.52
N GLY A 405 -14.77 21.79 -30.48
CA GLY A 405 -15.41 22.99 -29.98
C GLY A 405 -15.97 23.90 -31.07
N SER A 406 -16.46 25.08 -30.68
CA SER A 406 -17.19 26.04 -31.48
C SER A 406 -16.37 26.62 -32.64
N ILE A 407 -17.03 26.81 -33.78
CA ILE A 407 -16.52 27.58 -34.93
C ILE A 407 -16.70 29.09 -34.77
N HIS A 408 -17.42 29.54 -33.74
CA HIS A 408 -17.81 30.96 -33.55
C HIS A 408 -16.93 31.66 -32.48
N GLY A 409 -15.87 31.00 -32.01
CA GLY A 409 -14.97 31.52 -30.97
C GLY A 409 -15.17 30.87 -29.59
N PRO A 410 -14.55 31.44 -28.54
CA PRO A 410 -14.60 30.88 -27.20
C PRO A 410 -16.02 30.76 -26.65
N THR A 411 -16.38 29.59 -26.15
CA THR A 411 -17.70 29.31 -25.58
C THR A 411 -17.66 28.03 -24.72
N ASP A 412 -18.72 27.86 -23.93
CA ASP A 412 -18.88 26.68 -23.06
C ASP A 412 -19.87 25.69 -23.67
N TYR A 413 -19.52 24.41 -23.60
CA TYR A 413 -20.40 23.31 -23.98
C TYR A 413 -20.80 22.50 -22.74
N GLN A 414 -22.06 22.11 -22.71
CA GLN A 414 -22.58 21.07 -21.83
C GLN A 414 -22.53 19.73 -22.55
N VAL A 415 -22.02 18.70 -21.89
CA VAL A 415 -21.83 17.41 -22.55
C VAL A 415 -22.23 16.28 -21.61
N ASN A 416 -23.04 15.35 -22.13
CA ASN A 416 -23.20 14.03 -21.53
C ASN A 416 -22.36 13.04 -22.34
N ILE A 417 -21.44 12.31 -21.71
CA ILE A 417 -20.65 11.24 -22.34
C ILE A 417 -21.04 9.89 -21.76
N GLN A 418 -21.08 8.85 -22.61
CA GLN A 418 -21.40 7.49 -22.21
C GLN A 418 -20.57 6.47 -22.98
N ILE A 419 -20.30 5.32 -22.35
CA ILE A 419 -19.88 4.08 -23.00
C ILE A 419 -20.93 3.02 -22.72
N ILE A 420 -21.43 2.39 -23.78
CA ILE A 420 -22.48 1.37 -23.74
C ILE A 420 -21.89 0.09 -24.33
N GLU A 421 -21.99 -1.02 -23.63
CA GLU A 421 -21.70 -2.34 -24.20
C GLU A 421 -22.83 -2.70 -25.18
N TYR A 422 -22.48 -2.87 -26.45
CA TYR A 422 -23.45 -2.92 -27.53
C TYR A 422 -24.40 -4.13 -27.45
N GLU A 423 -23.86 -5.32 -27.18
CA GLU A 423 -24.66 -6.56 -27.18
C GLU A 423 -25.63 -6.63 -25.99
N LYS A 424 -25.21 -6.17 -24.81
CA LYS A 424 -26.03 -6.16 -23.60
C LYS A 424 -26.88 -4.89 -23.46
N ASN A 425 -26.62 -3.89 -24.30
CA ASN A 425 -27.21 -2.54 -24.19
C ASN A 425 -27.07 -1.96 -22.77
N GLN A 426 -25.94 -2.24 -22.12
CA GLN A 426 -25.65 -1.82 -20.76
C GLN A 426 -24.72 -0.61 -20.78
N THR A 427 -25.12 0.48 -20.13
CA THR A 427 -24.25 1.62 -19.90
C THR A 427 -23.22 1.26 -18.84
N LEU A 428 -21.93 1.23 -19.21
CA LEU A 428 -20.82 0.91 -18.31
C LEU A 428 -20.33 2.14 -17.55
N GLY A 429 -20.46 3.32 -18.14
CA GLY A 429 -20.12 4.57 -17.49
C GLY A 429 -20.72 5.75 -18.21
N GLN A 430 -21.06 6.78 -17.45
CA GLN A 430 -21.57 8.06 -17.97
C GLN A 430 -21.10 9.21 -17.09
N ASN A 431 -21.01 10.40 -17.70
CA ASN A 431 -20.75 11.63 -16.97
C ASN A 431 -21.45 12.81 -17.65
N ASP A 432 -22.13 13.62 -16.83
CA ASP A 432 -22.61 14.94 -17.20
C ASP A 432 -21.52 15.95 -16.84
N THR A 433 -20.92 16.56 -17.84
CA THR A 433 -19.77 17.45 -17.70
C THR A 433 -19.87 18.60 -18.70
N GLY A 434 -18.83 19.38 -18.84
CA GLY A 434 -18.73 20.45 -19.82
C GLY A 434 -17.28 20.75 -20.13
N PHE A 435 -17.07 21.55 -21.15
CA PHE A 435 -15.77 22.11 -21.47
C PHE A 435 -15.90 23.52 -22.05
N SER A 436 -14.87 24.32 -21.80
CA SER A 436 -14.71 25.64 -22.44
C SER A 436 -13.78 25.48 -23.64
N CYS A 437 -14.21 25.90 -24.81
CA CYS A 437 -13.36 25.94 -26.00
C CYS A 437 -12.88 27.37 -26.27
N ASP A 438 -11.76 27.48 -26.96
CA ASP A 438 -11.11 28.73 -27.36
C ASP A 438 -11.40 29.15 -28.80
N GLY A 439 -12.25 28.39 -29.50
CA GLY A 439 -12.59 28.62 -30.91
C GLY A 439 -11.60 28.01 -31.90
N THR A 440 -10.61 27.24 -31.41
CA THR A 440 -9.70 26.50 -32.30
C THR A 440 -10.31 25.18 -32.77
N SER A 441 -9.73 24.60 -33.82
CA SER A 441 -10.06 23.27 -34.31
C SER A 441 -9.46 22.12 -33.48
N SER A 442 -8.90 22.43 -32.32
CA SER A 442 -8.36 21.44 -31.40
C SER A 442 -9.46 20.63 -30.71
N THR A 443 -9.09 19.50 -30.14
CA THR A 443 -9.99 18.71 -29.31
C THR A 443 -9.95 19.19 -27.86
N PHE A 444 -11.09 19.19 -27.19
CA PHE A 444 -11.28 19.54 -25.78
C PHE A 444 -11.69 18.31 -25.01
N ARG A 445 -11.03 18.07 -23.90
CA ARG A 445 -11.14 16.82 -23.15
C ARG A 445 -12.35 16.80 -22.23
N VAL A 446 -13.09 15.71 -22.27
CA VAL A 446 -14.19 15.40 -21.35
C VAL A 446 -13.94 14.03 -20.73
N MET A 447 -14.01 13.95 -19.41
CA MET A 447 -13.54 12.77 -18.68
C MET A 447 -14.69 12.06 -17.99
N PHE A 448 -14.61 10.72 -17.91
CA PHE A 448 -15.47 9.93 -17.04
C PHE A 448 -15.05 10.10 -15.57
N LYS A 449 -15.98 9.86 -14.64
CA LYS A 449 -15.67 9.93 -13.20
C LYS A 449 -14.76 8.79 -12.74
N GLU A 450 -14.88 7.63 -13.38
CA GLU A 450 -14.09 6.43 -13.15
C GLU A 450 -13.61 5.86 -14.49
N PRO A 451 -12.43 5.23 -14.57
CA PRO A 451 -11.99 4.52 -15.76
C PRO A 451 -12.95 3.39 -16.12
N ILE A 452 -13.26 3.24 -17.41
CA ILE A 452 -14.16 2.21 -17.92
C ILE A 452 -13.35 1.11 -18.57
N GLU A 453 -13.42 -0.11 -18.03
CA GLU A 453 -12.74 -1.26 -18.58
C GLU A 453 -13.37 -1.69 -19.91
N ILE A 454 -12.53 -1.82 -20.93
CA ILE A 454 -12.90 -2.25 -22.29
C ILE A 454 -12.19 -3.58 -22.57
N LEU A 455 -12.97 -4.61 -22.78
CA LEU A 455 -12.46 -5.97 -23.03
C LEU A 455 -12.13 -6.16 -24.52
N PRO A 456 -11.15 -7.03 -24.85
CA PRO A 456 -10.78 -7.28 -26.24
C PRO A 456 -11.92 -7.95 -27.01
N ASN A 457 -12.10 -7.52 -28.26
CA ASN A 457 -13.08 -8.03 -29.22
C ASN A 457 -14.57 -7.91 -28.82
N VAL A 458 -14.88 -7.17 -27.75
CA VAL A 458 -16.24 -6.79 -27.38
C VAL A 458 -16.57 -5.45 -28.06
N CYS A 459 -17.81 -5.32 -28.55
CA CYS A 459 -18.27 -4.10 -29.24
C CYS A 459 -18.87 -3.11 -28.24
N TYR A 460 -18.36 -1.89 -28.25
CA TYR A 460 -18.82 -0.78 -27.39
C TYR A 460 -19.30 0.40 -28.26
N THR A 461 -20.23 1.17 -27.74
CA THR A 461 -20.68 2.43 -28.33
C THR A 461 -20.19 3.59 -27.48
N ALA A 462 -19.36 4.46 -28.04
CA ALA A 462 -19.04 5.76 -27.51
C ALA A 462 -20.13 6.75 -27.89
N CYS A 463 -20.69 7.44 -26.91
CA CYS A 463 -21.77 8.43 -27.11
C CYS A 463 -21.35 9.77 -26.52
N ALA A 464 -21.65 10.85 -27.22
CA ALA A 464 -21.50 12.22 -26.74
C ALA A 464 -22.71 13.05 -27.14
N THR A 465 -23.42 13.62 -26.16
CA THR A 465 -24.54 14.55 -26.40
C THR A 465 -24.06 15.94 -26.02
N LEU A 466 -23.91 16.81 -27.02
CA LEU A 466 -23.42 18.16 -26.80
C LEU A 466 -24.60 19.15 -26.87
N LYS A 467 -24.53 20.18 -26.00
CA LYS A 467 -25.41 21.36 -26.06
C LYS A 467 -24.53 22.59 -26.15
N GLY A 468 -24.63 23.30 -27.23
CA GLY A 468 -23.83 24.48 -27.56
C GLY A 468 -24.05 24.91 -29.00
N PRO A 469 -23.31 25.91 -29.50
CA PRO A 469 -23.36 26.36 -30.89
C PRO A 469 -22.77 25.29 -31.85
N ASP A 470 -22.83 25.57 -33.17
CA ASP A 470 -22.20 24.72 -34.18
C ASP A 470 -20.70 24.60 -33.92
N SER A 471 -20.17 23.39 -34.07
CA SER A 471 -18.76 23.07 -33.80
C SER A 471 -17.99 22.71 -35.07
N HIS A 472 -16.67 22.57 -34.91
CA HIS A 472 -15.84 21.81 -35.83
C HIS A 472 -16.27 20.33 -35.81
N TYR A 473 -15.90 19.58 -36.85
CA TYR A 473 -16.08 18.14 -36.94
C TYR A 473 -14.92 17.51 -37.73
N GLY A 474 -14.70 16.22 -37.50
CA GLY A 474 -13.65 15.49 -38.21
C GLY A 474 -14.15 14.88 -39.51
N THR A 475 -13.28 14.81 -40.51
CA THR A 475 -13.51 14.16 -41.81
C THR A 475 -12.35 13.23 -42.14
N LYS A 476 -12.50 12.41 -43.19
CA LYS A 476 -11.55 11.36 -43.59
C LYS A 476 -11.23 10.41 -42.43
N GLY A 477 -12.28 9.94 -41.78
CA GLY A 477 -12.18 9.05 -40.64
C GLY A 477 -11.59 7.69 -41.01
N LEU A 478 -10.85 7.13 -40.07
CA LEU A 478 -10.17 5.84 -40.20
C LEU A 478 -11.00 4.74 -39.55
N LYS A 479 -11.32 3.70 -40.32
CA LYS A 479 -11.96 2.49 -39.79
C LYS A 479 -11.06 1.73 -38.81
N LYS A 480 -9.73 1.86 -38.93
CA LYS A 480 -8.75 1.21 -38.09
C LYS A 480 -7.69 2.21 -37.68
N VAL A 481 -7.46 2.32 -36.35
CA VAL A 481 -6.39 3.14 -35.77
C VAL A 481 -5.53 2.28 -34.89
N ILE A 482 -4.20 2.42 -35.01
CA ILE A 482 -3.22 1.65 -34.23
C ILE A 482 -2.43 2.63 -33.38
N HIS A 483 -2.49 2.48 -32.08
CA HIS A 483 -1.60 3.14 -31.12
C HIS A 483 -0.43 2.22 -30.81
N VAL A 484 0.79 2.74 -30.89
CA VAL A 484 2.02 2.03 -30.53
C VAL A 484 2.58 2.66 -29.26
N ALA A 485 2.55 1.91 -28.15
CA ALA A 485 3.12 2.35 -26.90
C ALA A 485 4.67 2.33 -26.94
N ALA A 486 5.32 3.07 -26.03
CA ALA A 486 6.80 3.08 -25.89
C ALA A 486 7.40 1.68 -25.67
N THR A 487 6.62 0.75 -25.14
CA THR A 487 6.98 -0.69 -24.95
C THR A 487 6.82 -1.52 -26.23
N ALA A 488 6.63 -0.91 -27.40
CA ALA A 488 6.33 -1.55 -28.68
C ALA A 488 5.02 -2.38 -28.71
N SER A 489 4.21 -2.34 -27.66
CA SER A 489 2.89 -2.99 -27.66
C SER A 489 1.90 -2.19 -28.51
N LYS A 490 1.10 -2.90 -29.33
CA LYS A 490 0.15 -2.28 -30.26
C LYS A 490 -1.28 -2.44 -29.75
N THR A 491 -1.98 -1.33 -29.59
CA THR A 491 -3.43 -1.30 -29.34
C THR A 491 -4.14 -0.90 -30.62
N THR A 492 -5.01 -1.76 -31.12
CA THR A 492 -5.74 -1.55 -32.37
C THR A 492 -7.20 -1.26 -32.05
N PHE A 493 -7.70 -0.13 -32.53
CA PHE A 493 -9.11 0.24 -32.53
C PHE A 493 -9.71 -0.02 -33.91
N LEU A 494 -10.89 -0.66 -33.93
CA LEU A 494 -11.72 -0.80 -35.14
C LEU A 494 -13.04 -0.08 -34.91
N PHE A 495 -13.38 0.81 -35.80
CA PHE A 495 -14.59 1.63 -35.73
C PHE A 495 -15.69 1.13 -36.66
N PHE A 496 -16.95 1.27 -36.20
CA PHE A 496 -18.13 0.86 -36.92
C PHE A 496 -19.22 1.93 -36.78
N SER A 497 -20.06 2.11 -37.79
CA SER A 497 -21.22 2.99 -37.70
C SER A 497 -22.20 2.50 -36.65
N SER A 498 -22.76 3.41 -35.85
CA SER A 498 -23.77 3.08 -34.85
C SER A 498 -25.15 3.10 -35.46
N PRO A 499 -25.96 2.04 -35.36
CA PRO A 499 -27.34 2.05 -35.78
C PRO A 499 -28.19 2.88 -34.82
N GLY A 500 -29.33 3.38 -35.30
CA GLY A 500 -30.33 4.08 -34.51
C GLY A 500 -30.18 5.60 -34.53
N ASN A 501 -30.72 6.26 -33.49
CA ASN A 501 -30.74 7.71 -33.37
C ASN A 501 -29.32 8.25 -33.12
N ASN A 502 -28.74 8.89 -34.13
CA ASN A 502 -27.37 9.39 -34.13
C ASN A 502 -27.36 10.77 -34.83
N ASN A 503 -26.64 11.74 -34.28
CA ASN A 503 -26.52 13.11 -34.80
C ASN A 503 -25.76 13.21 -36.13
N GLY A 504 -25.47 12.08 -36.77
CA GLY A 504 -24.78 12.04 -38.07
C GLY A 504 -23.37 11.48 -38.01
N THR A 505 -22.79 11.31 -36.80
CA THR A 505 -21.44 10.75 -36.65
C THR A 505 -21.35 9.36 -37.27
N SER A 506 -20.40 9.19 -38.16
CA SER A 506 -20.09 7.98 -38.91
C SER A 506 -18.61 7.57 -38.72
N ILE A 507 -18.18 6.55 -39.45
CA ILE A 507 -16.74 6.22 -39.51
C ILE A 507 -15.99 7.36 -40.17
N GLU A 508 -16.55 7.99 -41.19
CA GLU A 508 -15.89 8.94 -42.09
C GLU A 508 -15.93 10.37 -41.54
N ASP A 509 -17.05 10.76 -40.92
CA ASP A 509 -17.28 12.14 -40.49
C ASP A 509 -17.93 12.21 -39.10
N GLY A 510 -17.76 13.35 -38.41
CA GLY A 510 -18.51 13.70 -37.22
C GLY A 510 -17.70 14.07 -35.97
N GLN A 511 -18.31 13.83 -34.82
CA GLN A 511 -17.74 14.06 -33.48
C GLN A 511 -17.07 12.81 -32.93
N ILE A 512 -16.58 12.92 -31.71
CA ILE A 512 -15.77 11.93 -30.96
C ILE A 512 -14.50 11.58 -31.74
N PRO A 513 -13.66 12.61 -32.07
CA PRO A 513 -12.38 12.39 -32.75
C PRO A 513 -11.39 11.58 -31.91
N GLU A 514 -11.41 11.76 -30.59
CA GLU A 514 -10.37 11.24 -29.74
C GLU A 514 -10.95 10.34 -28.64
N ILE A 515 -10.29 9.20 -28.41
CA ILE A 515 -10.51 8.32 -27.25
C ILE A 515 -9.25 8.35 -26.41
N ILE A 516 -9.42 8.66 -25.13
CA ILE A 516 -8.34 8.77 -24.14
C ILE A 516 -8.38 7.53 -23.26
N PHE A 517 -7.25 6.84 -23.12
CA PHE A 517 -7.22 5.52 -22.49
C PHE A 517 -5.85 5.18 -21.89
N TYR A 518 -5.84 4.13 -21.07
CA TYR A 518 -4.65 3.47 -20.53
C TYR A 518 -4.58 2.01 -21.01
N THR A 519 -3.35 1.45 -21.08
CA THR A 519 -3.11 0.09 -21.56
C THR A 519 -2.54 -0.84 -20.50
#